data_3725e224ec2c481fecaf4b7f7b2172c9
#
_entry.id   3725e224ec2c481fecaf4b7f7b2172c9
#
_cell.length_a   1.000
_cell.length_b   1.000
_cell.length_c   1.000
_cell.angle_alpha   90.00
_cell.angle_beta   90.00
_cell.angle_gamma   90.00
#
_symmetry.space_group_name_H-M   'P 1'
#
loop_
_entity.id
_entity.type
_entity.pdbx_description
1 polymer ?
#
loop_
_entity_poly.entity_id
_entity_poly.type
_entity_poly.pdbx_seq_one_letter_code
_entity_poly.pdbx_strand_id
1 'polypeptide(L)'
;MLMTAAGTITPARVFVVGAGVAGLMAISTARRMGAVVSAFDVRPSVRQEVESVGGKFVEIPLEVEKAEDAGGYARAQEERVYLRQRELMARVVAESDVVICTALVPGRPAPLLISGDMVARMPSGSVIVDLAAEQGGNCESTVPGQTVEAHGATVIGPVNLASSVPHSASQMYARNISTFLLHLVEEGKIHLDPKDPITQETLLTREGEVVNPRIREASARIPGGTAAGRSA
;
A
#
# COMPACT_ATOMS: atom_id res chain seq x y z
N MET A 1 -12.30 8.02 -23.23
CA MET A 1 -12.93 9.14 -23.95
C MET A 1 -14.35 8.71 -24.34
N LEU A 2 -15.34 9.50 -23.99
CA LEU A 2 -16.73 9.25 -24.32
C LEU A 2 -17.21 10.39 -25.26
N MET A 3 -17.67 10.02 -26.43
CA MET A 3 -18.27 10.99 -27.38
C MET A 3 -19.76 11.11 -27.10
N THR A 4 -20.24 12.32 -26.94
CA THR A 4 -21.66 12.62 -26.75
C THR A 4 -22.13 13.62 -27.85
N ALA A 5 -23.43 13.78 -28.00
CA ALA A 5 -24.00 14.80 -28.93
C ALA A 5 -23.57 16.24 -28.55
N ALA A 6 -23.21 16.47 -27.30
CA ALA A 6 -22.76 17.76 -26.77
C ALA A 6 -21.24 17.94 -26.76
N GLY A 7 -20.47 16.97 -27.24
CA GLY A 7 -19.03 17.00 -27.27
C GLY A 7 -18.37 15.75 -26.66
N THR A 8 -17.06 15.84 -26.41
CA THR A 8 -16.26 14.76 -25.93
C THR A 8 -15.95 14.95 -24.45
N ILE A 9 -16.23 13.93 -23.64
CA ILE A 9 -15.79 13.88 -22.22
C ILE A 9 -14.37 13.32 -22.15
N THR A 10 -13.47 14.06 -21.52
CA THR A 10 -12.09 13.62 -21.29
C THR A 10 -12.05 12.41 -20.35
N PRO A 11 -11.07 11.50 -20.52
CA PRO A 11 -10.88 10.39 -19.58
C PRO A 11 -10.58 10.91 -18.18
N ALA A 12 -11.11 10.23 -17.16
CA ALA A 12 -10.76 10.50 -15.78
C ALA A 12 -9.26 10.27 -15.53
N ARG A 13 -8.65 11.11 -14.73
CA ARG A 13 -7.28 10.98 -14.26
C ARG A 13 -7.29 10.25 -12.93
N VAL A 14 -6.70 9.07 -12.91
CA VAL A 14 -6.61 8.23 -11.72
C VAL A 14 -5.16 8.17 -11.25
N PHE A 15 -4.94 8.45 -9.97
CA PHE A 15 -3.65 8.32 -9.34
C PHE A 15 -3.67 7.17 -8.31
N VAL A 16 -2.75 6.23 -8.43
CA VAL A 16 -2.64 5.08 -7.53
C VAL A 16 -1.39 5.23 -6.67
N VAL A 17 -1.56 5.23 -5.36
CA VAL A 17 -0.49 5.34 -4.36
C VAL A 17 -0.24 3.98 -3.74
N GLY A 18 0.90 3.38 -4.08
CA GLY A 18 1.25 2.00 -3.78
C GLY A 18 0.99 1.08 -4.99
N ALA A 19 2.03 0.39 -5.45
CA ALA A 19 1.98 -0.52 -6.59
C ALA A 19 2.25 -1.98 -6.18
N GLY A 20 1.64 -2.41 -5.07
CA GLY A 20 1.52 -3.82 -4.72
C GLY A 20 0.40 -4.50 -5.51
N VAL A 21 0.01 -5.70 -5.13
CA VAL A 21 -1.04 -6.48 -5.82
C VAL A 21 -2.34 -5.68 -5.98
N ALA A 22 -2.82 -5.03 -4.92
CA ALA A 22 -4.03 -4.22 -4.96
C ALA A 22 -3.88 -3.00 -5.87
N GLY A 23 -2.73 -2.31 -5.81
CA GLY A 23 -2.44 -1.16 -6.65
C GLY A 23 -2.35 -1.51 -8.13
N LEU A 24 -1.64 -2.58 -8.50
CA LEU A 24 -1.55 -3.05 -9.88
C LEU A 24 -2.92 -3.46 -10.44
N MET A 25 -3.77 -4.08 -9.61
CA MET A 25 -5.16 -4.39 -9.99
C MET A 25 -6.00 -3.12 -10.17
N ALA A 26 -5.83 -2.12 -9.30
CA ALA A 26 -6.50 -0.82 -9.45
C ALA A 26 -6.09 -0.13 -10.75
N ILE A 27 -4.79 -0.10 -11.08
CA ILE A 27 -4.26 0.45 -12.32
C ILE A 27 -4.87 -0.26 -13.53
N SER A 28 -4.78 -1.58 -13.58
CA SER A 28 -5.32 -2.39 -14.68
C SER A 28 -6.83 -2.17 -14.86
N THR A 29 -7.59 -2.14 -13.75
CA THR A 29 -9.03 -1.95 -13.77
C THR A 29 -9.42 -0.55 -14.27
N ALA A 30 -8.81 0.50 -13.72
CA ALA A 30 -9.05 1.88 -14.14
C ALA A 30 -8.69 2.09 -15.63
N ARG A 31 -7.59 1.51 -16.10
CA ARG A 31 -7.21 1.51 -17.53
C ARG A 31 -8.27 0.86 -18.41
N ARG A 32 -8.79 -0.31 -18.03
CA ARG A 32 -9.88 -0.99 -18.76
C ARG A 32 -11.16 -0.15 -18.83
N MET A 33 -11.41 0.65 -17.80
CA MET A 33 -12.53 1.59 -17.76
C MET A 33 -12.27 2.86 -18.60
N GLY A 34 -11.08 3.00 -19.20
CA GLY A 34 -10.74 4.11 -20.08
C GLY A 34 -10.08 5.31 -19.38
N ALA A 35 -9.68 5.18 -18.12
CA ALA A 35 -8.98 6.23 -17.40
C ALA A 35 -7.53 6.41 -17.86
N VAL A 36 -6.99 7.60 -17.65
CA VAL A 36 -5.55 7.88 -17.70
C VAL A 36 -5.00 7.66 -16.31
N VAL A 37 -4.14 6.63 -16.15
CA VAL A 37 -3.68 6.20 -14.85
C VAL A 37 -2.21 6.50 -14.66
N SER A 38 -1.88 7.16 -13.55
CA SER A 38 -0.53 7.31 -13.01
C SER A 38 -0.40 6.59 -11.66
N ALA A 39 0.79 6.16 -11.32
CA ALA A 39 1.03 5.45 -10.06
C ALA A 39 2.37 5.83 -9.44
N PHE A 40 2.43 5.79 -8.13
CA PHE A 40 3.61 6.00 -7.32
C PHE A 40 3.84 4.83 -6.37
N ASP A 41 5.10 4.43 -6.22
CA ASP A 41 5.55 3.52 -5.16
C ASP A 41 6.94 3.96 -4.71
N VAL A 42 7.25 3.71 -3.44
CA VAL A 42 8.58 4.00 -2.87
C VAL A 42 9.69 3.10 -3.43
N ARG A 43 9.31 1.96 -4.01
CA ARG A 43 10.22 0.99 -4.63
C ARG A 43 10.37 1.26 -6.12
N PRO A 44 11.53 1.74 -6.60
CA PRO A 44 11.73 1.96 -8.04
C PRO A 44 11.61 0.70 -8.89
N SER A 45 11.85 -0.47 -8.28
CA SER A 45 11.78 -1.77 -8.97
C SER A 45 10.40 -2.11 -9.54
N VAL A 46 9.31 -1.57 -8.99
CA VAL A 46 7.93 -1.84 -9.46
C VAL A 46 7.52 -1.02 -10.69
N ARG A 47 8.40 -0.14 -11.18
CA ARG A 47 8.14 0.67 -12.37
C ARG A 47 7.71 -0.16 -13.57
N GLN A 48 8.45 -1.22 -13.87
CA GLN A 48 8.15 -2.10 -15.00
C GLN A 48 6.79 -2.79 -14.85
N GLU A 49 6.42 -3.17 -13.62
CA GLU A 49 5.12 -3.77 -13.31
C GLU A 49 3.98 -2.78 -13.57
N VAL A 50 4.12 -1.52 -13.12
CA VAL A 50 3.16 -0.44 -13.38
C VAL A 50 2.99 -0.18 -14.87
N GLU A 51 4.10 -0.08 -15.60
CA GLU A 51 4.08 0.17 -17.04
C GLU A 51 3.49 -1.02 -17.82
N SER A 52 3.73 -2.25 -17.37
CA SER A 52 3.19 -3.47 -17.98
C SER A 52 1.66 -3.56 -17.93
N VAL A 53 1.05 -3.00 -16.89
CA VAL A 53 -0.42 -2.91 -16.75
C VAL A 53 -1.00 -1.62 -17.32
N GLY A 54 -0.16 -0.82 -18.00
CA GLY A 54 -0.56 0.38 -18.74
C GLY A 54 -0.66 1.65 -17.90
N GLY A 55 -0.12 1.67 -16.68
CA GLY A 55 0.02 2.87 -15.85
C GLY A 55 1.28 3.67 -16.23
N LYS A 56 1.30 4.95 -15.90
CA LYS A 56 2.49 5.80 -15.96
C LYS A 56 3.11 5.86 -14.58
N PHE A 57 4.34 5.40 -14.43
CA PHE A 57 5.05 5.51 -13.16
C PHE A 57 5.48 6.97 -12.92
N VAL A 58 5.11 7.50 -11.75
CA VAL A 58 5.52 8.83 -11.30
C VAL A 58 6.86 8.67 -10.59
N GLU A 59 7.93 9.05 -11.29
CA GLU A 59 9.27 9.00 -10.74
C GLU A 59 9.53 10.23 -9.90
N ILE A 60 9.92 10.00 -8.67
CA ILE A 60 10.39 11.04 -7.79
C ILE A 60 11.92 10.92 -7.80
N PRO A 61 12.65 11.88 -8.38
CA PRO A 61 14.09 11.81 -8.45
C PRO A 61 14.69 11.75 -7.04
N LEU A 62 15.17 10.59 -6.66
CA LEU A 62 16.03 10.40 -5.51
C LEU A 62 17.44 10.74 -6.00
N GLU A 63 17.81 12.01 -6.06
CA GLU A 63 19.21 12.39 -6.16
C GLU A 63 19.91 12.04 -4.85
N VAL A 64 20.20 10.77 -4.68
CA VAL A 64 21.18 10.31 -3.70
C VAL A 64 22.54 10.52 -4.35
N GLU A 65 23.03 11.75 -4.34
CA GLU A 65 24.47 11.92 -4.40
C GLU A 65 25.04 11.20 -3.19
N LYS A 66 25.90 10.22 -3.44
CA LYS A 66 26.68 9.53 -2.42
C LYS A 66 27.57 10.58 -1.73
N ALA A 67 27.04 11.25 -0.74
CA ALA A 67 27.83 12.08 0.15
C ALA A 67 28.44 11.15 1.20
N GLU A 68 29.62 10.67 0.92
CA GLU A 68 30.59 10.30 1.95
C GLU A 68 31.00 11.62 2.60
N ASP A 69 30.28 12.06 3.66
CA ASP A 69 30.85 12.79 4.80
C ASP A 69 29.76 13.36 5.71
N ALA A 70 30.00 13.15 7.02
CA ALA A 70 29.54 13.91 8.19
C ALA A 70 28.04 14.31 8.29
N GLY A 71 27.31 13.55 9.04
CA GLY A 71 26.13 13.72 9.92
C GLY A 71 25.14 14.88 9.76
N GLY A 72 25.49 16.03 9.26
CA GLY A 72 24.64 17.21 9.11
C GLY A 72 24.17 17.44 7.68
N TYR A 73 24.99 17.12 6.71
CA TYR A 73 24.67 17.32 5.29
C TYR A 73 23.68 16.26 4.77
N ALA A 74 23.80 15.03 5.26
CA ALA A 74 22.90 13.94 4.93
C ALA A 74 21.45 14.22 5.35
N ARG A 75 21.24 14.77 6.55
CA ARG A 75 19.89 15.15 7.05
C ARG A 75 19.25 16.27 6.22
N ALA A 76 20.02 17.29 5.84
CA ALA A 76 19.51 18.39 5.01
C ALA A 76 19.19 17.92 3.58
N GLN A 77 19.88 16.91 3.07
CA GLN A 77 19.63 16.33 1.78
C GLN A 77 18.41 15.41 1.79
N GLU A 78 18.25 14.59 2.83
CA GLU A 78 17.03 13.78 3.06
C GLU A 78 15.79 14.67 3.17
N GLU A 79 15.86 15.78 3.88
CA GLU A 79 14.76 16.72 4.03
C GLU A 79 14.39 17.41 2.71
N ARG A 80 15.38 17.79 1.88
CA ARG A 80 15.14 18.33 0.53
C ARG A 80 14.50 17.32 -0.41
N VAL A 81 14.94 16.08 -0.37
CA VAL A 81 14.37 14.97 -1.15
C VAL A 81 12.91 14.75 -0.72
N TYR A 82 12.66 14.70 0.58
CA TYR A 82 11.32 14.53 1.13
C TYR A 82 10.37 15.68 0.73
N LEU A 83 10.82 16.93 0.80
CA LEU A 83 10.03 18.10 0.40
C LEU A 83 9.71 18.07 -1.10
N ARG A 84 10.68 17.72 -1.95
CA ARG A 84 10.50 17.62 -3.39
C ARG A 84 9.54 16.47 -3.76
N GLN A 85 9.64 15.36 -3.05
CA GLN A 85 8.72 14.24 -3.14
C GLN A 85 7.28 14.67 -2.83
N ARG A 86 7.10 15.36 -1.71
CA ARG A 86 5.81 15.86 -1.26
C ARG A 86 5.22 16.86 -2.26
N GLU A 87 6.05 17.72 -2.85
CA GLU A 87 5.61 18.71 -3.83
C GLU A 87 5.15 18.07 -5.14
N LEU A 88 5.88 17.08 -5.64
CA LEU A 88 5.49 16.34 -6.82
C LEU A 88 4.21 15.54 -6.61
N MET A 89 4.10 14.87 -5.46
CA MET A 89 2.88 14.17 -5.05
C MET A 89 1.69 15.14 -5.02
N ALA A 90 1.86 16.32 -4.41
CA ALA A 90 0.81 17.33 -4.32
C ALA A 90 0.31 17.80 -5.70
N ARG A 91 1.20 17.94 -6.68
CA ARG A 91 0.80 18.29 -8.06
C ARG A 91 -0.02 17.18 -8.71
N VAL A 92 0.43 15.93 -8.60
CA VAL A 92 -0.29 14.81 -9.21
C VAL A 92 -1.66 14.62 -8.56
N VAL A 93 -1.74 14.74 -7.22
CA VAL A 93 -3.02 14.68 -6.48
C VAL A 93 -3.96 15.79 -6.94
N ALA A 94 -3.47 17.03 -7.02
CA ALA A 94 -4.26 18.18 -7.45
C ALA A 94 -4.82 18.08 -8.89
N GLU A 95 -4.18 17.28 -9.73
CA GLU A 95 -4.63 17.05 -11.12
C GLU A 95 -5.50 15.79 -11.26
N SER A 96 -5.75 15.04 -10.17
CA SER A 96 -6.46 13.76 -10.22
C SER A 96 -7.95 13.92 -9.92
N ASP A 97 -8.78 13.22 -10.70
CA ASP A 97 -10.20 13.06 -10.40
C ASP A 97 -10.44 11.97 -9.36
N VAL A 98 -9.57 10.94 -9.35
CA VAL A 98 -9.65 9.83 -8.40
C VAL A 98 -8.25 9.50 -7.88
N VAL A 99 -8.13 9.33 -6.57
CA VAL A 99 -6.91 8.81 -5.91
C VAL A 99 -7.24 7.49 -5.23
N ILE A 100 -6.44 6.46 -5.48
CA ILE A 100 -6.59 5.14 -4.84
C ILE A 100 -5.33 4.87 -4.02
N CYS A 101 -5.47 4.80 -2.71
CA CYS A 101 -4.39 4.56 -1.78
C CYS A 101 -4.35 3.07 -1.39
N THR A 102 -3.19 2.44 -1.57
CA THR A 102 -2.96 1.02 -1.29
C THR A 102 -1.63 0.75 -0.59
N ALA A 103 -0.95 1.81 -0.11
CA ALA A 103 0.37 1.69 0.47
C ALA A 103 0.28 1.14 1.90
N LEU A 104 0.69 -0.11 2.07
CA LEU A 104 0.71 -0.80 3.36
C LEU A 104 2.08 -1.39 3.64
N VAL A 105 2.47 -1.34 4.90
CA VAL A 105 3.66 -2.04 5.41
C VAL A 105 3.19 -3.09 6.41
N PRO A 106 3.42 -4.38 6.15
CA PRO A 106 2.98 -5.43 7.07
C PRO A 106 3.43 -5.21 8.51
N GLY A 107 2.49 -5.29 9.46
CA GLY A 107 2.77 -5.15 10.89
C GLY A 107 3.08 -3.73 11.38
N ARG A 108 2.81 -2.72 10.55
CA ARG A 108 2.98 -1.29 10.92
C ARG A 108 1.75 -0.48 10.52
N PRO A 109 1.51 0.66 11.15
CA PRO A 109 0.53 1.63 10.68
C PRO A 109 0.83 2.04 9.23
N ALA A 110 -0.23 2.31 8.46
CA ALA A 110 -0.09 2.81 7.10
C ALA A 110 0.66 4.16 7.09
N PRO A 111 1.56 4.38 6.12
CA PRO A 111 2.23 5.67 6.01
C PRO A 111 1.25 6.75 5.56
N LEU A 112 1.30 7.92 6.18
CA LEU A 112 0.55 9.09 5.76
C LEU A 112 1.23 9.72 4.53
N LEU A 113 0.57 9.64 3.37
CA LEU A 113 1.12 10.08 2.09
C LEU A 113 0.35 11.25 1.48
N ILE A 114 -0.94 11.36 1.75
CA ILE A 114 -1.84 12.40 1.25
C ILE A 114 -2.25 13.29 2.43
N SER A 115 -1.74 14.51 2.46
CA SER A 115 -2.11 15.48 3.51
C SER A 115 -3.43 16.19 3.19
N GLY A 116 -4.06 16.79 4.21
CA GLY A 116 -5.25 17.61 4.05
C GLY A 116 -5.06 18.75 3.04
N ASP A 117 -3.88 19.38 3.02
CA ASP A 117 -3.53 20.42 2.05
C ASP A 117 -3.50 19.90 0.60
N MET A 118 -3.13 18.63 0.39
CA MET A 118 -3.19 18.01 -0.94
C MET A 118 -4.64 17.76 -1.35
N VAL A 119 -5.47 17.27 -0.42
CA VAL A 119 -6.91 17.07 -0.64
C VAL A 119 -7.60 18.39 -0.99
N ALA A 120 -7.26 19.47 -0.29
CA ALA A 120 -7.84 20.80 -0.54
C ALA A 120 -7.53 21.38 -1.93
N ARG A 121 -6.53 20.83 -2.64
CA ARG A 121 -6.16 21.23 -3.99
C ARG A 121 -6.80 20.38 -5.09
N MET A 122 -7.49 19.30 -4.72
CA MET A 122 -8.19 18.45 -5.69
C MET A 122 -9.41 19.17 -6.29
N PRO A 123 -9.80 18.81 -7.52
CA PRO A 123 -11.04 19.32 -8.10
C PRO A 123 -12.25 18.96 -7.23
N SER A 124 -13.22 19.87 -7.11
CA SER A 124 -14.47 19.55 -6.41
C SER A 124 -15.19 18.39 -7.10
N GLY A 125 -15.68 17.44 -6.28
CA GLY A 125 -16.30 16.19 -6.76
C GLY A 125 -15.29 15.08 -7.05
N SER A 126 -13.99 15.27 -6.76
CA SER A 126 -13.00 14.20 -6.82
C SER A 126 -13.22 13.17 -5.71
N VAL A 127 -12.64 11.99 -5.88
CA VAL A 127 -12.83 10.86 -4.97
C VAL A 127 -11.49 10.30 -4.53
N ILE A 128 -11.34 10.05 -3.24
CA ILE A 128 -10.22 9.29 -2.67
C ILE A 128 -10.76 7.98 -2.11
N VAL A 129 -10.18 6.85 -2.53
CA VAL A 129 -10.47 5.54 -1.95
C VAL A 129 -9.21 5.06 -1.23
N ASP A 130 -9.28 4.98 0.10
CA ASP A 130 -8.14 4.60 0.92
C ASP A 130 -8.27 3.17 1.43
N LEU A 131 -7.68 2.22 0.71
CA LEU A 131 -7.67 0.80 1.06
C LEU A 131 -6.78 0.49 2.27
N ALA A 132 -6.00 1.46 2.74
CA ALA A 132 -5.19 1.35 3.94
C ALA A 132 -5.92 1.79 5.22
N ALA A 133 -7.20 2.15 5.13
CA ALA A 133 -8.00 2.73 6.22
C ALA A 133 -7.96 1.91 7.52
N GLU A 134 -8.01 0.57 7.45
CA GLU A 134 -7.94 -0.32 8.63
C GLU A 134 -6.63 -0.20 9.41
N GLN A 135 -5.56 0.27 8.76
CA GLN A 135 -4.24 0.43 9.38
C GLN A 135 -3.86 1.92 9.58
N GLY A 136 -4.87 2.78 9.66
CA GLY A 136 -4.71 4.21 9.91
C GLY A 136 -4.87 5.10 8.67
N GLY A 137 -4.84 4.51 7.47
CA GLY A 137 -5.02 5.22 6.20
C GLY A 137 -3.75 5.89 5.65
N ASN A 138 -3.73 6.06 4.34
CA ASN A 138 -2.70 6.84 3.66
C ASN A 138 -3.09 8.31 3.48
N CYS A 139 -4.36 8.65 3.64
CA CYS A 139 -4.88 10.01 3.54
C CYS A 139 -5.27 10.54 4.93
N GLU A 140 -4.84 11.77 5.24
CA GLU A 140 -5.11 12.43 6.52
C GLU A 140 -6.61 12.57 6.81
N SER A 141 -7.43 12.74 5.78
CA SER A 141 -8.88 12.88 5.89
C SER A 141 -9.62 11.53 5.97
N THR A 142 -8.91 10.41 5.95
CA THR A 142 -9.53 9.08 6.00
C THR A 142 -10.10 8.79 7.39
N VAL A 143 -11.37 8.36 7.41
CA VAL A 143 -12.02 7.81 8.60
C VAL A 143 -12.39 6.35 8.32
N PRO A 144 -11.80 5.38 9.05
CA PRO A 144 -12.07 3.97 8.82
C PRO A 144 -13.55 3.63 8.92
N GLY A 145 -14.08 2.88 7.96
CA GLY A 145 -15.48 2.46 7.89
C GLY A 145 -16.46 3.55 7.44
N GLN A 146 -15.98 4.74 7.08
CA GLN A 146 -16.84 5.85 6.70
C GLN A 146 -16.53 6.41 5.32
N THR A 147 -17.51 7.10 4.76
CA THR A 147 -17.36 8.00 3.64
C THR A 147 -17.56 9.41 4.17
N VAL A 148 -16.54 10.24 4.01
CA VAL A 148 -16.56 11.63 4.50
C VAL A 148 -16.32 12.60 3.34
N GLU A 149 -16.78 13.84 3.49
CA GLU A 149 -16.50 14.91 2.58
C GLU A 149 -15.42 15.83 3.17
N ALA A 150 -14.34 16.05 2.44
CA ALA A 150 -13.24 16.89 2.87
C ALA A 150 -12.85 17.82 1.72
N HIS A 151 -12.95 19.13 1.93
CA HIS A 151 -12.58 20.17 0.95
C HIS A 151 -13.24 20.00 -0.43
N GLY A 152 -14.46 19.45 -0.48
CA GLY A 152 -15.18 19.17 -1.73
C GLY A 152 -14.77 17.88 -2.43
N ALA A 153 -13.89 17.08 -1.86
CA ALA A 153 -13.57 15.73 -2.28
C ALA A 153 -14.26 14.70 -1.39
N THR A 154 -14.72 13.58 -1.97
CA THR A 154 -15.29 12.46 -1.22
C THR A 154 -14.17 11.50 -0.83
N VAL A 155 -13.97 11.24 0.45
CA VAL A 155 -12.97 10.30 0.96
C VAL A 155 -13.66 9.05 1.50
N ILE A 156 -13.33 7.90 0.92
CA ILE A 156 -13.92 6.60 1.26
C ILE A 156 -12.84 5.78 1.95
N GLY A 157 -13.05 5.47 3.25
CA GLY A 157 -12.18 4.64 4.06
C GLY A 157 -12.77 3.25 4.30
N PRO A 158 -12.79 2.34 3.29
CA PRO A 158 -13.46 1.05 3.43
C PRO A 158 -12.71 0.16 4.42
N VAL A 159 -13.48 -0.62 5.18
CA VAL A 159 -12.97 -1.66 6.08
C VAL A 159 -13.59 -3.00 5.71
N ASN A 160 -12.87 -4.08 5.96
CA ASN A 160 -13.32 -5.45 5.72
C ASN A 160 -13.87 -5.67 4.29
N LEU A 161 -13.15 -5.18 3.28
CA LEU A 161 -13.57 -5.29 1.86
C LEU A 161 -13.85 -6.72 1.42
N ALA A 162 -13.12 -7.71 1.97
CA ALA A 162 -13.34 -9.12 1.66
C ALA A 162 -14.77 -9.57 1.96
N SER A 163 -15.42 -8.99 2.98
CA SER A 163 -16.80 -9.31 3.34
C SER A 163 -17.85 -8.79 2.34
N SER A 164 -17.51 -7.81 1.53
CA SER A 164 -18.39 -7.28 0.47
C SER A 164 -18.52 -8.22 -0.74
N VAL A 165 -17.53 -9.13 -0.93
CA VAL A 165 -17.47 -10.13 -2.00
C VAL A 165 -17.15 -11.53 -1.44
N PRO A 166 -17.96 -12.06 -0.49
CA PRO A 166 -17.57 -13.16 0.38
C PRO A 166 -17.30 -14.46 -0.39
N HIS A 167 -18.03 -14.74 -1.45
CA HIS A 167 -17.84 -15.94 -2.27
C HIS A 167 -16.46 -15.94 -2.93
N SER A 168 -16.11 -14.88 -3.64
CA SER A 168 -14.82 -14.74 -4.34
C SER A 168 -13.66 -14.69 -3.34
N ALA A 169 -13.81 -13.94 -2.26
CA ALA A 169 -12.81 -13.82 -1.20
C ALA A 169 -12.52 -15.18 -0.56
N SER A 170 -13.56 -15.96 -0.22
CA SER A 170 -13.42 -17.30 0.35
C SER A 170 -12.75 -18.28 -0.61
N GLN A 171 -13.10 -18.24 -1.90
CA GLN A 171 -12.44 -19.10 -2.91
C GLN A 171 -10.96 -18.78 -3.06
N MET A 172 -10.60 -17.49 -3.11
CA MET A 172 -9.19 -17.06 -3.20
C MET A 172 -8.41 -17.45 -1.95
N TYR A 173 -8.99 -17.22 -0.77
CA TYR A 173 -8.39 -17.60 0.50
C TYR A 173 -8.19 -19.11 0.60
N ALA A 174 -9.21 -19.91 0.29
CA ALA A 174 -9.14 -21.37 0.32
C ALA A 174 -8.02 -21.90 -0.62
N ARG A 175 -7.89 -21.31 -1.80
CA ARG A 175 -6.82 -21.69 -2.74
C ARG A 175 -5.43 -21.38 -2.17
N ASN A 176 -5.25 -20.19 -1.58
CA ASN A 176 -3.98 -19.81 -0.97
C ASN A 176 -3.61 -20.72 0.20
N ILE A 177 -4.56 -21.01 1.10
CA ILE A 177 -4.33 -21.89 2.24
C ILE A 177 -4.04 -23.33 1.80
N SER A 178 -4.77 -23.84 0.80
CA SER A 178 -4.51 -25.19 0.25
C SER A 178 -3.12 -25.27 -0.38
N THR A 179 -2.73 -24.27 -1.17
CA THR A 179 -1.40 -24.22 -1.78
C THR A 179 -0.30 -24.14 -0.72
N PHE A 180 -0.50 -23.32 0.31
CA PHE A 180 0.44 -23.21 1.42
C PHE A 180 0.55 -24.53 2.22
N LEU A 181 -0.57 -25.19 2.51
CA LEU A 181 -0.55 -26.48 3.20
C LEU A 181 0.21 -27.54 2.38
N LEU A 182 -0.07 -27.63 1.08
CA LEU A 182 0.61 -28.56 0.18
C LEU A 182 2.12 -28.26 0.06
N HIS A 183 2.52 -27.01 0.14
CA HIS A 183 3.93 -26.61 0.18
C HIS A 183 4.65 -27.14 1.42
N LEU A 184 3.96 -27.20 2.57
CA LEU A 184 4.52 -27.73 3.82
C LEU A 184 4.45 -29.26 3.92
N VAL A 185 3.82 -29.98 2.99
CA VAL A 185 3.65 -31.43 3.05
C VAL A 185 4.63 -32.13 2.12
N GLU A 186 5.48 -32.97 2.70
CA GLU A 186 6.38 -33.86 2.00
C GLU A 186 6.10 -35.32 2.44
N GLU A 187 5.89 -36.24 1.50
CA GLU A 187 5.55 -37.65 1.76
C GLU A 187 4.39 -37.84 2.78
N GLY A 188 3.38 -36.97 2.73
CA GLY A 188 2.22 -37.05 3.62
C GLY A 188 2.44 -36.55 5.06
N LYS A 189 3.58 -35.93 5.34
CA LYS A 189 3.93 -35.35 6.65
C LYS A 189 4.24 -33.86 6.51
N ILE A 190 3.94 -33.10 7.56
CA ILE A 190 4.33 -31.69 7.61
C ILE A 190 5.84 -31.59 7.79
N HIS A 191 6.49 -30.95 6.85
CA HIS A 191 7.92 -30.63 6.87
C HIS A 191 8.12 -29.12 6.96
N LEU A 192 8.80 -28.67 8.00
CA LEU A 192 9.14 -27.26 8.22
C LEU A 192 10.63 -27.07 7.94
N ASP A 193 10.96 -26.77 6.68
CA ASP A 193 12.36 -26.48 6.31
C ASP A 193 12.76 -25.09 6.83
N PRO A 194 13.76 -24.99 7.72
CA PRO A 194 14.23 -23.71 8.24
C PRO A 194 14.96 -22.86 7.18
N LYS A 195 15.28 -23.42 6.01
CA LYS A 195 15.92 -22.69 4.90
C LYS A 195 14.90 -22.16 3.90
N ASP A 196 13.68 -22.68 3.92
CA ASP A 196 12.62 -22.21 3.03
C ASP A 196 12.14 -20.81 3.48
N PRO A 197 12.20 -19.80 2.58
CA PRO A 197 11.76 -18.43 2.90
C PRO A 197 10.30 -18.34 3.34
N ILE A 198 9.42 -19.18 2.76
CA ILE A 198 7.99 -19.19 3.12
C ILE A 198 7.82 -19.68 4.54
N THR A 199 8.48 -20.77 4.90
CA THR A 199 8.49 -21.31 6.27
C THR A 199 9.04 -20.29 7.25
N GLN A 200 10.17 -19.65 6.95
CA GLN A 200 10.80 -18.63 7.81
C GLN A 200 9.87 -17.46 8.09
N GLU A 201 9.17 -16.97 7.08
CA GLU A 201 8.31 -15.78 7.21
C GLU A 201 6.96 -16.10 7.86
N THR A 202 6.46 -17.34 7.74
CA THR A 202 5.13 -17.73 8.24
C THR A 202 5.16 -18.45 9.58
N LEU A 203 6.27 -19.10 9.95
CA LEU A 203 6.40 -19.78 11.22
C LEU A 203 6.59 -18.78 12.36
N LEU A 204 5.55 -18.59 13.17
CA LEU A 204 5.57 -17.61 14.27
C LEU A 204 6.12 -18.20 15.55
N THR A 205 5.64 -19.41 15.90
CA THR A 205 6.01 -20.09 17.14
C THR A 205 6.37 -21.56 16.89
N ARG A 206 7.32 -22.09 17.65
CA ARG A 206 7.70 -23.51 17.65
C ARG A 206 8.09 -23.94 19.04
N GLU A 207 7.59 -25.08 19.49
CA GLU A 207 7.93 -25.68 20.79
C GLU A 207 7.77 -24.72 21.99
N GLY A 208 6.74 -23.87 21.94
CA GLY A 208 6.44 -22.88 23.00
C GLY A 208 7.21 -21.57 22.90
N GLU A 209 8.12 -21.42 21.93
CA GLU A 209 8.90 -20.19 21.72
C GLU A 209 8.48 -19.41 20.50
N VAL A 210 8.60 -18.08 20.55
CA VAL A 210 8.45 -17.20 19.39
C VAL A 210 9.72 -17.27 18.55
N VAL A 211 9.65 -17.89 17.38
CA VAL A 211 10.80 -18.09 16.48
C VAL A 211 10.92 -17.02 15.42
N ASN A 212 9.81 -16.37 15.04
CA ASN A 212 9.82 -15.31 14.03
C ASN A 212 10.48 -14.03 14.57
N PRO A 213 11.55 -13.50 13.91
CA PRO A 213 12.27 -12.31 14.37
C PRO A 213 11.39 -11.06 14.46
N ARG A 214 10.51 -10.86 13.48
CA ARG A 214 9.62 -9.68 13.45
C ARG A 214 8.64 -9.68 14.61
N ILE A 215 8.07 -10.84 14.94
CA ILE A 215 7.15 -10.97 16.07
C ILE A 215 7.89 -10.78 17.39
N ARG A 216 9.10 -11.30 17.50
CA ARG A 216 9.96 -11.12 18.69
C ARG A 216 10.25 -9.64 18.93
N GLU A 217 10.63 -8.90 17.89
CA GLU A 217 10.85 -7.45 17.97
C GLU A 217 9.57 -6.67 18.31
N ALA A 218 8.44 -7.03 17.69
CA ALA A 218 7.15 -6.40 17.96
C ALA A 218 6.70 -6.63 19.41
N SER A 219 6.84 -7.86 19.92
CA SER A 219 6.49 -8.21 21.29
C SER A 219 7.36 -7.46 22.32
N ALA A 220 8.63 -7.23 22.02
CA ALA A 220 9.54 -6.46 22.88
C ALA A 220 9.17 -4.98 23.00
N ARG A 221 8.38 -4.44 22.06
CA ARG A 221 7.92 -3.03 22.06
C ARG A 221 6.60 -2.82 22.82
N ILE A 222 5.91 -3.90 23.20
CA ILE A 222 4.64 -3.80 23.96
C ILE A 222 5.00 -3.60 25.44
N PRO A 223 4.62 -2.47 26.07
CA PRO A 223 4.84 -2.26 27.49
C PRO A 223 4.10 -3.34 28.30
N GLY A 224 4.81 -4.19 29.03
CA GLY A 224 4.26 -5.31 29.80
C GLY A 224 4.26 -6.67 29.11
N GLY A 225 4.82 -6.79 27.92
CA GLY A 225 5.08 -8.07 27.26
C GLY A 225 6.22 -8.81 27.98
N THR A 226 5.89 -9.65 28.94
CA THR A 226 6.85 -10.58 29.55
C THR A 226 7.38 -11.52 28.47
N ALA A 227 8.70 -11.49 28.26
CA ALA A 227 9.41 -12.57 27.61
C ALA A 227 9.12 -13.86 28.42
N ALA A 228 8.11 -14.62 28.00
CA ALA A 228 7.83 -15.94 28.53
C ALA A 228 8.90 -16.90 27.99
N GLY A 229 10.02 -16.93 28.68
CA GLY A 229 11.14 -17.81 28.49
C GLY A 229 11.83 -17.94 29.84
N ARG A 230 11.13 -18.48 30.83
CA ARG A 230 11.77 -19.03 32.04
C ARG A 230 11.39 -20.49 32.17
N SER A 231 12.38 -21.29 31.90
CA SER A 231 12.52 -22.71 32.25
C SER A 231 11.91 -23.06 33.62
N ALA A 232 11.12 -24.10 33.68
CA ALA A 232 11.06 -25.04 34.75
C ALA A 232 11.21 -26.46 34.17
#